data_bba77f44fbaaf1b1472bf5f303f1307b
#
_entry.id   bba77f44fbaaf1b1472bf5f303f1307b
#
_cell.length_a   1.000
_cell.length_b   1.000
_cell.length_c   1.000
_cell.angle_alpha   90.00
_cell.angle_beta   90.00
_cell.angle_gamma   90.00
#
_symmetry.space_group_name_H-M   'P 1'
#
loop_
_entity.id
_entity.type
_entity.pdbx_description
1 polymer ?
#
loop_
_entity_poly.entity_id
_entity_poly.type
_entity_poly.pdbx_seq_one_letter_code
_entity_poly.pdbx_strand_id
1 'polypeptide(L)'
;MPTLIKGPTKAAKFQVLQATQLTRFPWLVHAFSTRPGGETTAYGDHTLNLGFTKDDLREHVEANRKLFLAAAGASTKTRLWPLITVRQVHSDVIHVIRSHQPSALVGDGLITNLSGLALGILTADCFPILLVDRKNKAVGAFHAGWRGTAKRIVEKGLGIMRREFGSLPEDIYAAIGSGIQNCCYAVGEELKEKFESQFAYADELFHSVQESDPVREKYPMLFMNQRAPGHGDPCIKLHLNLREANRRQLLALGVPKKNICAFEDCTACNTSNYFSHRAEKGKTGRMMAVIGIKPR
;
A
#
# COMPACT_ATOMS: atom_id res chain seq x y z
N MET A 1 -15.75 4.60 -4.22
CA MET A 1 -15.29 3.48 -5.07
C MET A 1 -14.10 3.96 -5.90
N PRO A 2 -13.11 3.11 -6.24
CA PRO A 2 -12.04 3.52 -7.15
C PRO A 2 -12.56 3.66 -8.59
N THR A 3 -12.04 4.65 -9.32
CA THR A 3 -12.34 4.83 -10.75
C THR A 3 -11.30 4.08 -11.58
N LEU A 4 -11.75 3.32 -12.57
CA LEU A 4 -10.92 2.53 -13.46
C LEU A 4 -10.56 3.35 -14.71
N ILE A 5 -9.27 3.51 -15.00
CA ILE A 5 -8.80 4.07 -16.26
C ILE A 5 -8.27 2.92 -17.11
N LYS A 6 -8.84 2.72 -18.30
CA LYS A 6 -8.36 1.72 -19.27
C LYS A 6 -7.26 2.34 -20.11
N GLY A 7 -6.08 1.70 -20.12
CA GLY A 7 -4.98 2.07 -21.00
C GLY A 7 -5.16 1.54 -22.44
N PRO A 8 -4.36 2.00 -23.41
CA PRO A 8 -4.59 1.84 -24.85
C PRO A 8 -4.04 0.58 -25.51
N THR A 9 -3.81 -0.57 -24.87
CA THR A 9 -3.18 -1.73 -25.52
C THR A 9 -4.02 -3.00 -25.57
N LYS A 10 -3.93 -3.71 -26.72
CA LYS A 10 -4.63 -4.97 -27.06
C LYS A 10 -4.18 -6.23 -26.29
N ALA A 11 -3.12 -6.16 -25.49
CA ALA A 11 -2.63 -7.26 -24.65
C ALA A 11 -3.14 -7.05 -23.23
N ALA A 12 -3.55 -8.12 -22.52
CA ALA A 12 -4.11 -8.19 -21.17
C ALA A 12 -4.46 -6.84 -20.51
N LYS A 13 -5.71 -6.64 -20.16
CA LYS A 13 -6.31 -5.36 -19.70
C LYS A 13 -5.45 -4.64 -18.65
N PHE A 14 -4.53 -3.80 -19.10
CA PHE A 14 -3.79 -2.87 -18.26
C PHE A 14 -4.77 -1.95 -17.53
N GLN A 15 -4.72 -1.93 -16.22
CA GLN A 15 -5.64 -1.17 -15.40
C GLN A 15 -4.87 -0.35 -14.37
N VAL A 16 -5.24 0.92 -14.28
CA VAL A 16 -4.75 1.84 -13.25
C VAL A 16 -5.95 2.28 -12.41
N LEU A 17 -5.83 2.15 -11.10
CA LEU A 17 -6.87 2.55 -10.17
C LEU A 17 -6.60 3.97 -9.66
N GLN A 18 -7.64 4.76 -9.51
CA GLN A 18 -7.60 6.07 -8.89
C GLN A 18 -8.62 6.18 -7.77
N ALA A 19 -8.26 6.90 -6.71
CA ALA A 19 -9.18 7.24 -5.64
C ALA A 19 -10.10 8.38 -6.12
N THR A 20 -11.39 8.10 -6.26
CA THR A 20 -12.39 9.06 -6.77
C THR A 20 -12.37 10.41 -6.04
N GLN A 21 -12.11 10.38 -4.72
CA GLN A 21 -12.03 11.61 -3.92
C GLN A 21 -10.84 12.50 -4.27
N LEU A 22 -9.77 11.92 -4.84
CA LEU A 22 -8.57 12.65 -5.23
C LEU A 22 -8.62 13.16 -6.67
N THR A 23 -9.47 12.59 -7.54
CA THR A 23 -9.62 13.03 -8.94
C THR A 23 -10.18 14.45 -9.08
N ARG A 24 -10.82 14.98 -8.03
CA ARG A 24 -11.32 16.37 -7.97
C ARG A 24 -10.24 17.43 -8.02
N PHE A 25 -8.96 17.07 -7.79
CA PHE A 25 -7.84 18.00 -7.81
C PHE A 25 -7.14 17.99 -9.18
N PRO A 26 -7.41 18.97 -10.09
CA PRO A 26 -6.86 18.94 -11.46
C PRO A 26 -5.33 19.03 -11.51
N TRP A 27 -4.72 19.58 -10.46
CA TRP A 27 -3.28 19.72 -10.30
C TRP A 27 -2.59 18.46 -9.78
N LEU A 28 -3.35 17.46 -9.34
CA LEU A 28 -2.83 16.23 -8.76
C LEU A 28 -2.72 15.14 -9.82
N VAL A 29 -1.64 14.37 -9.74
CA VAL A 29 -1.52 13.05 -10.36
C VAL A 29 -1.45 12.02 -9.25
N HIS A 30 -2.25 10.96 -9.34
CA HIS A 30 -2.16 9.82 -8.44
C HIS A 30 -2.67 8.57 -9.14
N ALA A 31 -2.10 7.43 -8.77
CA ALA A 31 -2.50 6.14 -9.32
C ALA A 31 -2.03 4.99 -8.43
N PHE A 32 -2.76 3.89 -8.48
CA PHE A 32 -2.39 2.59 -7.92
C PHE A 32 -2.35 1.58 -9.06
N SER A 33 -1.25 0.85 -9.20
CA SER A 33 -1.13 -0.18 -10.22
C SER A 33 -1.89 -1.44 -9.83
N THR A 34 -2.24 -2.23 -10.85
CA THR A 34 -2.65 -3.62 -10.72
C THR A 34 -1.57 -4.55 -11.28
N ARG A 35 -1.77 -5.87 -11.17
CA ARG A 35 -0.80 -6.88 -11.66
C ARG A 35 -0.79 -7.02 -13.19
N PRO A 36 -1.92 -7.04 -13.93
CA PRO A 36 -1.93 -7.31 -15.37
C PRO A 36 -1.35 -6.18 -16.22
N GLY A 37 -0.86 -6.53 -17.42
CA GLY A 37 -0.62 -5.60 -18.54
C GLY A 37 0.77 -5.02 -18.63
N GLY A 38 1.80 -5.75 -18.20
CA GLY A 38 3.21 -5.34 -18.33
C GLY A 38 4.05 -6.28 -19.17
N GLU A 39 5.36 -6.09 -19.12
CA GLU A 39 6.38 -6.85 -19.89
C GLU A 39 6.95 -8.03 -19.09
N THR A 40 6.67 -8.12 -17.77
CA THR A 40 7.22 -9.16 -16.91
C THR A 40 6.58 -10.51 -17.15
N THR A 41 7.41 -11.57 -17.27
CA THR A 41 6.99 -12.97 -17.33
C THR A 41 7.35 -13.78 -16.08
N ALA A 42 8.22 -13.24 -15.21
CA ALA A 42 8.70 -13.93 -14.01
C ALA A 42 7.60 -14.29 -12.99
N TYR A 43 6.48 -13.58 -13.01
CA TYR A 43 5.36 -13.75 -12.08
C TYR A 43 4.02 -14.01 -12.78
N GLY A 44 4.07 -14.60 -13.98
CA GLY A 44 2.94 -14.84 -14.86
C GLY A 44 3.02 -13.96 -16.12
N ASP A 45 2.35 -14.40 -17.18
CA ASP A 45 2.44 -13.73 -18.48
C ASP A 45 1.89 -12.31 -18.44
N HIS A 46 2.65 -11.38 -19.02
CA HIS A 46 2.27 -9.98 -19.16
C HIS A 46 1.88 -9.29 -17.84
N THR A 47 2.72 -9.46 -16.82
CA THR A 47 2.49 -8.82 -15.52
C THR A 47 3.25 -7.51 -15.37
N LEU A 48 2.63 -6.55 -14.64
CA LEU A 48 3.14 -5.20 -14.39
C LEU A 48 3.97 -5.17 -13.10
N ASN A 49 5.06 -5.94 -13.03
CA ASN A 49 5.97 -5.82 -11.89
C ASN A 49 6.73 -4.48 -11.95
N LEU A 50 6.65 -3.72 -10.86
CA LEU A 50 7.25 -2.38 -10.73
C LEU A 50 8.43 -2.34 -9.74
N GLY A 51 8.73 -3.49 -9.10
CA GLY A 51 9.83 -3.64 -8.16
C GLY A 51 11.03 -4.36 -8.78
N PHE A 52 12.24 -3.85 -8.54
CA PHE A 52 13.47 -4.58 -8.88
C PHE A 52 13.61 -5.78 -7.95
N THR A 53 13.24 -6.95 -8.44
CA THR A 53 13.33 -8.23 -7.74
C THR A 53 14.43 -9.08 -8.39
N LYS A 54 14.92 -10.09 -7.69
CA LYS A 54 15.98 -10.96 -8.19
C LYS A 54 15.54 -11.88 -9.36
N ASP A 55 14.22 -12.09 -9.49
CA ASP A 55 13.64 -13.04 -10.45
C ASP A 55 13.19 -12.36 -11.75
N ASP A 56 13.23 -11.01 -11.85
CA ASP A 56 12.77 -10.26 -13.01
C ASP A 56 13.89 -9.43 -13.64
N LEU A 57 13.85 -9.29 -14.96
CA LEU A 57 14.83 -8.49 -15.70
C LEU A 57 14.64 -7.00 -15.40
N ARG A 58 15.75 -6.31 -15.16
CA ARG A 58 15.74 -4.86 -14.91
C ARG A 58 15.03 -4.08 -16.01
N GLU A 59 15.24 -4.47 -17.26
CA GLU A 59 14.66 -3.86 -18.45
C GLU A 59 13.12 -3.94 -18.45
N HIS A 60 12.56 -5.09 -18.07
CA HIS A 60 11.11 -5.27 -17.92
C HIS A 60 10.54 -4.33 -16.85
N VAL A 61 11.19 -4.25 -15.70
CA VAL A 61 10.75 -3.36 -14.62
C VAL A 61 10.81 -1.89 -15.04
N GLU A 62 11.85 -1.49 -15.75
CA GLU A 62 12.00 -0.12 -16.27
C GLU A 62 10.93 0.20 -17.33
N ALA A 63 10.63 -0.73 -18.24
CA ALA A 63 9.55 -0.60 -19.22
C ALA A 63 8.19 -0.49 -18.54
N ASN A 64 7.91 -1.34 -17.56
CA ASN A 64 6.69 -1.33 -16.77
C ASN A 64 6.51 -0.01 -16.00
N ARG A 65 7.58 0.53 -15.41
CA ARG A 65 7.54 1.83 -14.72
C ARG A 65 7.22 2.97 -15.70
N LYS A 66 7.79 2.97 -16.89
CA LYS A 66 7.46 3.96 -17.92
C LYS A 66 5.99 3.86 -18.34
N LEU A 67 5.51 2.65 -18.58
CA LEU A 67 4.12 2.38 -18.95
C LEU A 67 3.17 2.88 -17.84
N PHE A 68 3.45 2.54 -16.58
CA PHE A 68 2.62 2.94 -15.44
C PHE A 68 2.61 4.46 -15.23
N LEU A 69 3.75 5.13 -15.27
CA LEU A 69 3.84 6.58 -15.13
C LEU A 69 3.08 7.32 -16.24
N ALA A 70 3.20 6.87 -17.48
CA ALA A 70 2.46 7.43 -18.61
C ALA A 70 0.95 7.30 -18.41
N ALA A 71 0.47 6.12 -18.01
CA ALA A 71 -0.94 5.88 -17.74
C ALA A 71 -1.47 6.65 -16.51
N ALA A 72 -0.64 6.87 -15.50
CA ALA A 72 -0.96 7.69 -14.35
C ALA A 72 -1.05 9.20 -14.70
N GLY A 73 -0.56 9.59 -15.88
CA GLY A 73 -0.46 11.00 -16.29
C GLY A 73 0.72 11.74 -15.63
N ALA A 74 1.72 11.00 -15.13
CA ALA A 74 2.96 11.56 -14.58
C ALA A 74 3.95 11.90 -15.69
N SER A 75 3.54 12.77 -16.61
CA SER A 75 4.31 13.17 -17.78
C SER A 75 4.04 14.62 -18.19
N THR A 76 5.00 15.21 -18.89
CA THR A 76 4.79 16.40 -19.73
C THR A 76 4.52 15.94 -21.18
N LYS A 77 4.32 16.87 -22.10
CA LYS A 77 4.15 16.55 -23.53
C LYS A 77 5.33 15.77 -24.13
N THR A 78 6.52 15.91 -23.58
CA THR A 78 7.76 15.40 -24.15
C THR A 78 8.49 14.37 -23.30
N ARG A 79 8.23 14.29 -21.99
CA ARG A 79 8.94 13.37 -21.09
C ARG A 79 8.12 12.93 -19.89
N LEU A 80 8.42 11.74 -19.37
CA LEU A 80 7.93 11.28 -18.07
C LEU A 80 8.59 12.08 -16.94
N TRP A 81 7.86 12.24 -15.84
CA TRP A 81 8.42 12.83 -14.64
C TRP A 81 9.45 11.92 -13.97
N PRO A 82 10.46 12.47 -13.29
CA PRO A 82 11.30 11.69 -12.39
C PRO A 82 10.44 10.94 -11.37
N LEU A 83 10.70 9.64 -11.25
CA LEU A 83 10.09 8.79 -10.23
C LEU A 83 11.04 8.69 -9.04
N ILE A 84 10.61 9.21 -7.91
CA ILE A 84 11.35 9.13 -6.65
C ILE A 84 10.80 7.97 -5.83
N THR A 85 11.66 7.00 -5.51
CA THR A 85 11.34 5.86 -4.66
C THR A 85 12.36 5.75 -3.52
N VAL A 86 12.03 4.96 -2.50
CA VAL A 86 12.93 4.63 -1.39
C VAL A 86 13.23 3.13 -1.37
N ARG A 87 14.36 2.74 -0.82
CA ARG A 87 14.59 1.36 -0.39
C ARG A 87 13.79 1.13 0.88
N GLN A 88 12.62 0.50 0.75
CA GLN A 88 11.69 0.23 1.84
C GLN A 88 12.24 -0.85 2.77
N VAL A 89 12.17 -0.59 4.06
CA VAL A 89 12.71 -1.45 5.13
C VAL A 89 11.70 -1.70 6.26
N HIS A 90 10.43 -1.40 6.01
CA HIS A 90 9.31 -1.48 6.98
C HIS A 90 9.57 -0.62 8.23
N SER A 91 10.14 0.55 8.02
CA SER A 91 10.41 1.55 9.05
C SER A 91 9.29 2.59 9.15
N ASP A 92 9.54 3.62 9.92
CA ASP A 92 8.76 4.85 10.02
C ASP A 92 9.57 6.08 9.56
N VAL A 93 10.67 5.83 8.84
CA VAL A 93 11.53 6.88 8.28
C VAL A 93 10.87 7.50 7.06
N ILE A 94 10.78 8.83 7.07
CA ILE A 94 10.09 9.62 6.05
C ILE A 94 11.05 10.70 5.55
N HIS A 95 11.14 10.86 4.23
CA HIS A 95 11.98 11.86 3.59
C HIS A 95 11.15 12.98 2.96
N VAL A 96 11.56 14.20 3.24
CA VAL A 96 11.04 15.39 2.55
C VAL A 96 11.87 15.60 1.29
N ILE A 97 11.24 15.49 0.13
CA ILE A 97 11.89 15.62 -1.18
C ILE A 97 11.93 17.09 -1.57
N ARG A 98 13.14 17.64 -1.66
CA ARG A 98 13.41 19.06 -1.98
C ARG A 98 14.13 19.20 -3.33
N SER A 99 14.34 18.10 -4.06
CA SER A 99 15.05 18.06 -5.34
C SER A 99 14.43 17.00 -6.24
N HIS A 100 14.51 17.21 -7.56
CA HIS A 100 14.07 16.25 -8.57
C HIS A 100 15.03 15.06 -8.73
N GLN A 101 16.20 15.11 -8.14
CA GLN A 101 17.22 14.05 -8.16
C GLN A 101 17.84 13.88 -6.76
N PRO A 102 17.08 13.30 -5.80
CA PRO A 102 17.63 13.01 -4.49
C PRO A 102 18.66 11.88 -4.56
N SER A 103 19.56 11.81 -3.60
CA SER A 103 20.42 10.65 -3.37
C SER A 103 19.59 9.40 -3.06
N ALA A 104 20.23 8.22 -3.06
CA ALA A 104 19.55 6.98 -2.66
C ALA A 104 19.01 7.10 -1.23
N LEU A 105 17.70 6.86 -1.07
CA LEU A 105 16.97 7.02 0.18
C LEU A 105 16.59 5.66 0.76
N VAL A 106 16.65 5.53 2.07
CA VAL A 106 16.21 4.35 2.83
C VAL A 106 15.12 4.77 3.80
N GLY A 107 13.93 4.19 3.67
CA GLY A 107 12.78 4.54 4.49
C GLY A 107 11.49 4.02 3.90
N ASP A 108 10.35 4.50 4.41
CA ASP A 108 9.04 3.98 4.02
C ASP A 108 8.02 5.10 3.78
N GLY A 109 8.47 6.37 3.79
CA GLY A 109 7.63 7.52 3.47
C GLY A 109 8.36 8.58 2.67
N LEU A 110 7.63 9.26 1.79
CA LEU A 110 8.06 10.35 0.94
C LEU A 110 7.05 11.49 1.00
N ILE A 111 7.52 12.72 1.13
CA ILE A 111 6.67 13.92 1.16
C ILE A 111 7.30 15.00 0.29
N THR A 112 6.48 15.79 -0.42
CA THR A 112 6.95 16.92 -1.22
C THR A 112 5.86 17.95 -1.49
N ASN A 113 6.26 19.16 -1.81
CA ASN A 113 5.43 20.18 -2.47
C ASN A 113 6.00 20.58 -3.84
N LEU A 114 7.03 19.88 -4.32
CA LEU A 114 7.59 20.13 -5.64
C LEU A 114 6.66 19.57 -6.74
N SER A 115 6.52 20.32 -7.82
CA SER A 115 5.80 19.89 -9.01
C SER A 115 6.70 19.17 -10.02
N GLY A 116 6.11 18.36 -10.90
CA GLY A 116 6.82 17.71 -12.01
C GLY A 116 7.69 16.52 -11.61
N LEU A 117 7.42 15.91 -10.46
CA LEU A 117 7.97 14.62 -10.04
C LEU A 117 6.86 13.71 -9.47
N ALA A 118 7.11 12.42 -9.45
CA ALA A 118 6.23 11.42 -8.86
C ALA A 118 6.91 10.73 -7.68
N LEU A 119 6.25 10.70 -6.52
CA LEU A 119 6.64 9.87 -5.39
C LEU A 119 6.04 8.48 -5.57
N GLY A 120 6.84 7.42 -5.42
CA GLY A 120 6.42 6.04 -5.63
C GLY A 120 6.69 5.15 -4.42
N ILE A 121 5.68 4.37 -4.03
CA ILE A 121 5.76 3.36 -2.96
C ILE A 121 5.40 2.00 -3.53
N LEU A 122 6.25 1.01 -3.31
CA LEU A 122 6.07 -0.37 -3.75
C LEU A 122 5.34 -1.20 -2.70
N THR A 123 4.43 -2.06 -3.12
CA THR A 123 3.68 -2.95 -2.21
C THR A 123 3.45 -4.34 -2.81
N ALA A 124 3.33 -5.32 -1.92
CA ALA A 124 2.71 -6.62 -2.12
C ALA A 124 2.19 -7.04 -0.73
N ASP A 125 0.92 -6.80 -0.47
CA ASP A 125 0.16 -6.94 0.77
C ASP A 125 0.18 -5.73 1.72
N CYS A 126 1.30 -5.02 1.91
CA CYS A 126 1.29 -3.79 2.71
C CYS A 126 0.45 -2.70 2.05
N PHE A 127 -0.13 -1.80 2.86
CA PHE A 127 -0.99 -0.73 2.35
C PHE A 127 -0.16 0.46 1.87
N PRO A 128 -0.31 0.88 0.60
CA PRO A 128 0.17 2.19 0.17
C PRO A 128 -0.83 3.24 0.62
N ILE A 129 -0.35 4.31 1.26
CA ILE A 129 -1.19 5.42 1.72
C ILE A 129 -0.71 6.70 1.06
N LEU A 130 -1.63 7.38 0.38
CA LEU A 130 -1.38 8.67 -0.26
C LEU A 130 -2.08 9.77 0.53
N LEU A 131 -1.35 10.82 0.89
CA LEU A 131 -1.88 12.03 1.51
C LEU A 131 -1.78 13.22 0.57
N VAL A 132 -2.79 14.07 0.57
CA VAL A 132 -2.90 15.28 -0.24
C VAL A 132 -3.34 16.44 0.64
N ASP A 133 -2.52 17.45 0.75
CA ASP A 133 -2.93 18.75 1.28
C ASP A 133 -3.46 19.61 0.12
N ARG A 134 -4.78 19.84 0.13
CA ARG A 134 -5.45 20.62 -0.94
C ARG A 134 -5.08 22.08 -0.93
N LYS A 135 -4.77 22.65 0.24
CA LYS A 135 -4.52 24.09 0.43
C LYS A 135 -3.08 24.44 0.06
N ASN A 136 -2.12 23.71 0.62
CA ASN A 136 -0.69 24.01 0.44
C ASN A 136 -0.10 23.26 -0.76
N LYS A 137 -0.89 22.43 -1.47
CA LYS A 137 -0.45 21.59 -2.59
C LYS A 137 0.80 20.78 -2.23
N ALA A 138 0.74 20.08 -1.10
CA ALA A 138 1.74 19.12 -0.68
C ALA A 138 1.19 17.71 -0.75
N VAL A 139 2.05 16.74 -1.05
CA VAL A 139 1.66 15.34 -1.19
C VAL A 139 2.60 14.43 -0.42
N GLY A 140 2.08 13.27 0.03
CA GLY A 140 2.86 12.25 0.70
C GLY A 140 2.48 10.85 0.20
N ALA A 141 3.46 9.95 0.17
CA ALA A 141 3.29 8.54 -0.15
C ALA A 141 3.97 7.69 0.93
N PHE A 142 3.25 6.73 1.50
CA PHE A 142 3.71 5.95 2.65
C PHE A 142 3.48 4.46 2.43
N HIS A 143 4.46 3.65 2.82
CA HIS A 143 4.38 2.20 2.89
C HIS A 143 3.96 1.79 4.30
N ALA A 144 2.70 1.42 4.48
CA ALA A 144 2.14 1.05 5.75
C ALA A 144 1.97 -0.48 5.88
N GLY A 145 3.08 -1.18 6.09
CA GLY A 145 3.07 -2.54 6.63
C GLY A 145 2.80 -2.52 8.13
N TRP A 146 2.63 -3.68 8.78
CA TRP A 146 2.32 -3.73 10.21
C TRP A 146 3.33 -2.98 11.11
N ARG A 147 4.64 -3.05 10.77
CA ARG A 147 5.68 -2.34 11.52
C ARG A 147 5.54 -0.82 11.40
N GLY A 148 5.35 -0.32 10.18
CA GLY A 148 5.13 1.11 9.93
C GLY A 148 3.84 1.60 10.58
N THR A 149 2.77 0.81 10.51
CA THR A 149 1.48 1.14 11.14
C THR A 149 1.60 1.19 12.67
N ALA A 150 2.24 0.19 13.31
CA ALA A 150 2.47 0.18 14.75
C ALA A 150 3.35 1.36 15.20
N LYS A 151 4.31 1.79 14.37
CA LYS A 151 5.15 2.96 14.61
C LYS A 151 4.50 4.29 14.19
N ARG A 152 3.22 4.25 13.75
CA ARG A 152 2.42 5.42 13.39
C ARG A 152 3.00 6.24 12.24
N ILE A 153 3.44 5.57 11.16
CA ILE A 153 4.09 6.23 10.02
C ILE A 153 3.22 7.32 9.39
N VAL A 154 1.89 7.12 9.31
CA VAL A 154 0.96 8.09 8.72
C VAL A 154 0.79 9.30 9.62
N GLU A 155 0.71 9.11 10.94
CA GLU A 155 0.69 10.21 11.92
C GLU A 155 1.96 11.05 11.83
N LYS A 156 3.13 10.40 11.83
CA LYS A 156 4.43 11.06 11.65
C LYS A 156 4.49 11.82 10.33
N GLY A 157 3.97 11.19 9.26
CA GLY A 157 3.89 11.81 7.95
C GLY A 157 3.10 13.11 7.95
N LEU A 158 1.90 13.10 8.51
CA LEU A 158 1.09 14.32 8.62
C LEU A 158 1.75 15.36 9.55
N GLY A 159 2.37 14.93 10.65
CA GLY A 159 3.16 15.81 11.54
C GLY A 159 4.31 16.50 10.80
N ILE A 160 5.02 15.80 9.92
CA ILE A 160 6.07 16.37 9.07
C ILE A 160 5.45 17.33 8.04
N MET A 161 4.36 16.93 7.36
CA MET A 161 3.66 17.83 6.41
C MET A 161 3.21 19.13 7.10
N ARG A 162 2.73 19.05 8.33
CA ARG A 162 2.36 20.23 9.13
C ARG A 162 3.56 21.13 9.39
N ARG A 163 4.68 20.56 9.83
CA ARG A 163 5.91 21.31 10.13
C ARG A 163 6.52 21.96 8.88
N GLU A 164 6.55 21.22 7.76
CA GLU A 164 7.26 21.64 6.56
C GLU A 164 6.42 22.54 5.64
N PHE A 165 5.11 22.33 5.61
CA PHE A 165 4.21 22.96 4.64
C PHE A 165 3.01 23.67 5.29
N GLY A 166 2.86 23.62 6.62
CA GLY A 166 1.71 24.18 7.31
C GLY A 166 0.41 23.40 7.09
N SER A 167 0.50 22.12 6.75
CA SER A 167 -0.66 21.26 6.48
C SER A 167 -1.53 21.11 7.72
N LEU A 168 -2.85 21.30 7.56
CA LEU A 168 -3.83 21.10 8.64
C LEU A 168 -4.70 19.88 8.34
N PRO A 169 -5.08 19.07 9.36
CA PRO A 169 -5.84 17.84 9.17
C PRO A 169 -7.14 18.01 8.36
N GLU A 170 -7.87 19.11 8.54
CA GLU A 170 -9.10 19.44 7.82
C GLU A 170 -8.90 19.64 6.32
N ASP A 171 -7.67 19.99 5.89
CA ASP A 171 -7.30 20.18 4.48
C ASP A 171 -6.69 18.91 3.85
N ILE A 172 -6.50 17.85 4.64
CA ILE A 172 -5.95 16.57 4.16
C ILE A 172 -7.02 15.69 3.55
N TYR A 173 -6.67 15.13 2.40
CA TYR A 173 -7.34 14.00 1.76
C TYR A 173 -6.42 12.80 1.75
N ALA A 174 -6.94 11.63 2.06
CA ALA A 174 -6.17 10.40 2.17
C ALA A 174 -6.77 9.29 1.30
N ALA A 175 -5.90 8.55 0.62
CA ALA A 175 -6.28 7.32 -0.07
C ALA A 175 -5.44 6.17 0.45
N ILE A 176 -6.10 5.16 1.01
CA ILE A 176 -5.50 3.88 1.41
C ILE A 176 -5.75 2.91 0.26
N GLY A 177 -4.69 2.49 -0.44
CA GLY A 177 -4.78 1.57 -1.58
C GLY A 177 -5.06 0.13 -1.16
N SER A 178 -5.08 -0.79 -2.13
CA SER A 178 -5.28 -2.21 -1.88
C SER A 178 -4.11 -2.82 -1.10
N GLY A 179 -4.42 -3.72 -0.18
CA GLY A 179 -3.48 -4.48 0.64
C GLY A 179 -4.11 -5.78 1.13
N ILE A 180 -3.39 -6.54 1.92
CA ILE A 180 -3.94 -7.76 2.51
C ILE A 180 -5.00 -7.40 3.56
N GLN A 181 -6.23 -7.87 3.36
CA GLN A 181 -7.32 -7.59 4.27
C GLN A 181 -7.36 -8.61 5.43
N ASN A 182 -8.19 -8.32 6.42
CA ASN A 182 -8.41 -9.17 7.57
C ASN A 182 -8.92 -10.57 7.24
N CYS A 183 -9.50 -10.81 6.06
CA CYS A 183 -9.87 -12.14 5.58
C CYS A 183 -8.67 -13.09 5.38
N CYS A 184 -7.46 -12.53 5.11
CA CYS A 184 -6.27 -13.31 4.78
C CYS A 184 -5.05 -12.98 5.66
N TYR A 185 -5.14 -11.93 6.50
CA TYR A 185 -3.97 -11.49 7.25
C TYR A 185 -3.90 -12.15 8.64
N ALA A 186 -3.65 -13.46 8.64
CA ALA A 186 -3.36 -14.22 9.84
C ALA A 186 -2.00 -13.79 10.45
N VAL A 187 -1.98 -13.57 11.78
CA VAL A 187 -0.83 -13.06 12.55
C VAL A 187 -0.72 -13.81 13.88
N GLY A 188 0.43 -13.71 14.54
CA GLY A 188 0.64 -14.25 15.87
C GLY A 188 0.21 -13.31 16.99
N GLU A 189 0.07 -13.84 18.21
CA GLU A 189 -0.30 -13.08 19.42
C GLU A 189 0.71 -11.98 19.74
N GLU A 190 1.99 -12.19 19.43
CA GLU A 190 3.06 -11.21 19.63
C GLU A 190 2.81 -9.91 18.85
N LEU A 191 2.02 -10.00 17.77
CA LEU A 191 1.65 -8.81 17.02
C LEU A 191 0.48 -8.08 17.68
N LYS A 192 -0.45 -8.81 18.28
CA LYS A 192 -1.56 -8.25 19.06
C LYS A 192 -1.01 -7.43 20.21
N GLU A 193 -0.13 -8.00 21.03
CA GLU A 193 0.54 -7.32 22.14
C GLU A 193 1.22 -6.01 21.72
N LYS A 194 1.90 -6.01 20.56
CA LYS A 194 2.52 -4.81 20.01
C LYS A 194 1.52 -3.73 19.63
N PHE A 195 0.36 -4.11 19.11
CA PHE A 195 -0.68 -3.15 18.78
C PHE A 195 -1.38 -2.61 20.03
N GLU A 196 -1.63 -3.47 21.03
CA GLU A 196 -2.20 -3.09 22.34
C GLU A 196 -1.32 -2.06 23.05
N SER A 197 0.00 -2.21 22.98
CA SER A 197 0.94 -1.22 23.54
C SER A 197 0.90 0.13 22.85
N GLN A 198 0.32 0.23 21.63
CA GLN A 198 0.30 1.46 20.84
C GLN A 198 -1.10 2.07 20.69
N PHE A 199 -2.16 1.26 20.72
CA PHE A 199 -3.49 1.70 20.36
C PHE A 199 -4.51 1.21 21.41
N ALA A 200 -5.21 2.14 22.04
CA ALA A 200 -6.28 1.81 23.02
C ALA A 200 -7.44 1.00 22.40
N TYR A 201 -7.58 1.06 21.07
CA TYR A 201 -8.59 0.33 20.30
C TYR A 201 -8.04 -0.94 19.62
N ALA A 202 -6.88 -1.44 20.06
CA ALA A 202 -6.20 -2.56 19.38
C ALA A 202 -7.08 -3.81 19.32
N ASP A 203 -7.80 -4.16 20.39
CA ASP A 203 -8.68 -5.33 20.41
C ASP A 203 -9.70 -5.36 19.28
N GLU A 204 -10.22 -4.20 18.87
CA GLU A 204 -11.17 -4.08 17.78
C GLU A 204 -10.55 -4.32 16.39
N LEU A 205 -9.21 -4.33 16.30
CA LEU A 205 -8.48 -4.59 15.05
C LEU A 205 -8.26 -6.08 14.81
N PHE A 206 -8.39 -6.90 15.85
CA PHE A 206 -8.13 -8.33 15.76
C PHE A 206 -9.43 -9.13 15.89
N HIS A 207 -9.50 -10.22 15.16
CA HIS A 207 -10.60 -11.19 15.29
C HIS A 207 -10.07 -12.59 15.06
N SER A 208 -10.66 -13.54 15.77
CA SER A 208 -10.34 -14.95 15.64
C SER A 208 -11.13 -15.56 14.47
N VAL A 209 -10.44 -16.29 13.63
CA VAL A 209 -11.02 -17.01 12.49
C VAL A 209 -10.75 -18.49 12.66
N GLN A 210 -11.81 -19.30 12.58
CA GLN A 210 -11.69 -20.75 12.55
C GLN A 210 -11.25 -21.15 11.13
N GLU A 211 -10.02 -21.66 10.99
CA GLU A 211 -9.57 -22.26 9.73
C GLU A 211 -9.93 -23.74 9.71
N SER A 212 -10.42 -24.24 8.56
CA SER A 212 -10.60 -25.67 8.36
C SER A 212 -9.23 -26.34 8.22
N ASP A 213 -9.06 -27.47 8.89
CA ASP A 213 -7.93 -28.36 8.69
C ASP A 213 -8.45 -29.64 8.05
N PRO A 214 -8.27 -29.84 6.74
CA PRO A 214 -8.77 -31.01 6.03
C PRO A 214 -8.27 -32.32 6.61
N VAL A 215 -7.07 -32.35 7.20
CA VAL A 215 -6.52 -33.56 7.85
C VAL A 215 -7.25 -33.84 9.16
N ARG A 216 -7.50 -32.79 9.93
CA ARG A 216 -8.23 -32.88 11.21
C ARG A 216 -9.71 -33.22 10.99
N GLU A 217 -10.33 -32.64 9.96
CA GLU A 217 -11.70 -32.99 9.57
C GLU A 217 -11.82 -34.45 9.12
N LYS A 218 -10.84 -34.94 8.36
CA LYS A 218 -10.81 -36.30 7.88
C LYS A 218 -10.44 -37.33 8.95
N TYR A 219 -9.59 -36.94 9.93
CA TYR A 219 -9.06 -37.84 10.96
C TYR A 219 -9.18 -37.23 12.38
N PRO A 220 -10.39 -36.92 12.88
CA PRO A 220 -10.55 -36.21 14.13
C PRO A 220 -9.96 -36.95 15.33
N MET A 221 -9.96 -38.27 15.30
CA MET A 221 -9.42 -39.14 16.37
C MET A 221 -7.93 -38.94 16.60
N LEU A 222 -7.14 -38.62 15.56
CA LEU A 222 -5.69 -38.39 15.69
C LEU A 222 -5.36 -37.15 16.52
N PHE A 223 -6.30 -36.22 16.65
CA PHE A 223 -6.09 -34.94 17.32
C PHE A 223 -6.81 -34.83 18.69
N MET A 224 -7.57 -35.86 19.09
CA MET A 224 -8.32 -35.82 20.36
C MET A 224 -7.41 -35.74 21.60
N ASN A 225 -6.18 -36.25 21.52
CA ASN A 225 -5.23 -36.29 22.63
C ASN A 225 -4.13 -35.23 22.58
N GLN A 226 -4.15 -34.32 21.58
CA GLN A 226 -3.07 -33.32 21.39
C GLN A 226 -3.31 -31.98 22.12
N ARG A 227 -4.33 -31.86 22.94
CA ARG A 227 -4.53 -30.66 23.74
C ARG A 227 -3.70 -30.73 25.03
N ALA A 228 -2.48 -30.20 24.98
CA ALA A 228 -1.77 -29.88 26.20
C ALA A 228 -2.54 -28.73 26.91
N PRO A 229 -2.72 -28.80 28.25
CA PRO A 229 -3.35 -27.72 29.00
C PRO A 229 -2.62 -26.39 28.75
N GLY A 230 -3.36 -25.34 28.35
CA GLY A 230 -2.82 -24.00 28.09
C GLY A 230 -2.50 -23.67 26.64
N HIS A 231 -2.64 -24.58 25.68
CA HIS A 231 -2.50 -24.26 24.26
C HIS A 231 -3.87 -24.05 23.61
N GLY A 232 -4.04 -22.92 22.93
CA GLY A 232 -5.24 -22.61 22.15
C GLY A 232 -5.50 -23.63 21.01
N ASP A 233 -6.69 -23.61 20.43
CA ASP A 233 -7.01 -24.43 19.26
C ASP A 233 -6.13 -24.01 18.08
N PRO A 234 -5.27 -24.88 17.52
CA PRO A 234 -4.38 -24.55 16.39
C PRO A 234 -5.15 -24.18 15.11
N CYS A 235 -6.45 -24.51 15.04
CA CYS A 235 -7.32 -24.09 13.95
C CYS A 235 -7.89 -22.68 14.13
N ILE A 236 -7.72 -22.06 15.30
CA ILE A 236 -8.10 -20.67 15.51
C ILE A 236 -6.90 -19.79 15.23
N LYS A 237 -7.02 -18.93 14.22
CA LYS A 237 -5.99 -17.94 13.87
C LYS A 237 -6.47 -16.53 14.13
N LEU A 238 -5.57 -15.74 14.67
CA LEU A 238 -5.81 -14.33 14.88
C LEU A 238 -5.57 -13.56 13.58
N HIS A 239 -6.53 -12.76 13.15
CA HIS A 239 -6.47 -11.94 11.95
C HIS A 239 -6.47 -10.47 12.30
N LEU A 240 -5.61 -9.68 11.63
CA LEU A 240 -5.45 -8.24 11.85
C LEU A 240 -6.11 -7.42 10.73
N ASN A 241 -6.92 -6.44 11.11
CA ASN A 241 -7.45 -5.41 10.21
C ASN A 241 -6.49 -4.21 10.12
N LEU A 242 -5.43 -4.37 9.34
CA LEU A 242 -4.40 -3.34 9.20
C LEU A 242 -4.90 -2.09 8.45
N ARG A 243 -5.87 -2.25 7.53
CA ARG A 243 -6.55 -1.14 6.86
C ARG A 243 -7.24 -0.22 7.85
N GLU A 244 -8.03 -0.82 8.75
CA GLU A 244 -8.77 -0.08 9.78
C GLU A 244 -7.83 0.62 10.76
N ALA A 245 -6.71 -0.02 11.14
CA ALA A 245 -5.69 0.60 11.97
C ALA A 245 -5.17 1.91 11.38
N ASN A 246 -4.82 1.91 10.09
CA ASN A 246 -4.37 3.12 9.39
C ASN A 246 -5.50 4.16 9.23
N ARG A 247 -6.73 3.71 8.96
CA ARG A 247 -7.88 4.61 8.85
C ARG A 247 -8.16 5.32 10.18
N ARG A 248 -8.09 4.61 11.31
CA ARG A 248 -8.29 5.18 12.65
C ARG A 248 -7.20 6.18 13.04
N GLN A 249 -5.95 5.94 12.65
CA GLN A 249 -4.88 6.92 12.84
C GLN A 249 -5.21 8.25 12.14
N LEU A 250 -5.66 8.20 10.89
CA LEU A 250 -6.07 9.41 10.16
C LEU A 250 -7.22 10.15 10.83
N LEU A 251 -8.23 9.42 11.31
CA LEU A 251 -9.37 9.99 12.03
C LEU A 251 -8.93 10.62 13.35
N ALA A 252 -8.06 9.94 14.11
CA ALA A 252 -7.54 10.45 15.38
C ALA A 252 -6.73 11.74 15.22
N LEU A 253 -6.09 11.92 14.06
CA LEU A 253 -5.40 13.18 13.70
C LEU A 253 -6.36 14.32 13.33
N GLY A 254 -7.66 14.06 13.22
CA GLY A 254 -8.64 15.05 12.82
C GLY A 254 -8.88 15.14 11.30
N VAL A 255 -8.36 14.20 10.50
CA VAL A 255 -8.71 14.14 9.07
C VAL A 255 -10.19 13.80 8.92
N PRO A 256 -11.00 14.63 8.23
CA PRO A 256 -12.42 14.38 8.09
C PRO A 256 -12.72 13.03 7.45
N LYS A 257 -13.64 12.25 8.01
CA LYS A 257 -14.04 10.91 7.50
C LYS A 257 -14.37 10.93 6.00
N LYS A 258 -15.05 11.97 5.52
CA LYS A 258 -15.38 12.17 4.10
C LYS A 258 -14.18 12.38 3.18
N ASN A 259 -13.03 12.74 3.75
CA ASN A 259 -11.77 12.95 3.01
C ASN A 259 -10.90 11.68 2.96
N ILE A 260 -11.30 10.59 3.65
CA ILE A 260 -10.56 9.33 3.67
C ILE A 260 -11.26 8.33 2.75
N CYS A 261 -10.53 7.85 1.74
CA CYS A 261 -10.93 6.75 0.87
C CYS A 261 -10.05 5.53 1.18
N ALA A 262 -10.66 4.36 1.27
CA ALA A 262 -9.92 3.10 1.42
C ALA A 262 -10.45 2.07 0.42
N PHE A 263 -9.54 1.38 -0.27
CA PHE A 263 -9.89 0.31 -1.20
C PHE A 263 -10.24 -0.95 -0.42
N GLU A 264 -11.19 -1.71 -0.94
CA GLU A 264 -11.71 -2.90 -0.24
C GLU A 264 -11.10 -4.20 -0.73
N ASP A 265 -10.41 -4.18 -1.88
CA ASP A 265 -9.80 -5.38 -2.45
C ASP A 265 -8.70 -5.95 -1.55
N CYS A 266 -8.79 -7.26 -1.31
CA CYS A 266 -7.72 -8.02 -0.67
C CYS A 266 -6.74 -8.52 -1.72
N THR A 267 -5.46 -8.18 -1.57
CA THR A 267 -4.40 -8.61 -2.48
C THR A 267 -4.20 -10.12 -2.49
N ALA A 268 -4.37 -10.79 -1.35
CA ALA A 268 -4.21 -12.23 -1.22
C ALA A 268 -5.40 -13.03 -1.76
N CYS A 269 -6.65 -12.49 -1.69
CA CYS A 269 -7.82 -13.13 -2.30
C CYS A 269 -7.85 -12.97 -3.83
N ASN A 270 -7.24 -11.89 -4.35
CA ASN A 270 -7.36 -11.51 -5.75
C ASN A 270 -5.98 -11.43 -6.43
N THR A 271 -5.27 -12.56 -6.46
CA THR A 271 -3.94 -12.67 -7.06
C THR A 271 -3.93 -12.53 -8.59
N SER A 272 -5.09 -12.60 -9.24
CA SER A 272 -5.21 -12.28 -10.67
C SER A 272 -5.01 -10.78 -10.94
N ASN A 273 -5.39 -9.92 -9.99
CA ASN A 273 -5.29 -8.47 -10.12
C ASN A 273 -4.18 -7.84 -9.27
N TYR A 274 -3.64 -8.57 -8.28
CA TYR A 274 -2.63 -8.04 -7.36
C TYR A 274 -1.50 -9.03 -7.11
N PHE A 275 -0.31 -8.53 -6.88
CA PHE A 275 0.78 -9.32 -6.31
C PHE A 275 0.59 -9.47 -4.81
N SER A 276 0.75 -10.67 -4.28
CA SER A 276 0.63 -10.95 -2.86
C SER A 276 1.81 -11.74 -2.33
N HIS A 277 2.57 -11.15 -1.43
CA HIS A 277 3.68 -11.83 -0.75
C HIS A 277 3.20 -13.03 0.08
N ARG A 278 2.02 -12.89 0.72
CA ARG A 278 1.42 -13.93 1.55
C ARG A 278 0.94 -15.10 0.70
N ALA A 279 0.12 -14.83 -0.32
CA ALA A 279 -0.48 -15.88 -1.15
C ALA A 279 0.57 -16.59 -2.02
N GLU A 280 1.57 -15.87 -2.50
CA GLU A 280 2.63 -16.39 -3.39
C GLU A 280 3.92 -16.77 -2.63
N LYS A 281 3.82 -16.93 -1.29
CA LYS A 281 4.91 -17.44 -0.44
C LYS A 281 6.25 -16.71 -0.64
N GLY A 282 6.19 -15.40 -0.82
CA GLY A 282 7.36 -14.52 -0.98
C GLY A 282 7.89 -14.39 -2.39
N LYS A 283 7.55 -15.27 -3.35
CA LYS A 283 7.98 -15.18 -4.74
C LYS A 283 6.94 -14.43 -5.58
N THR A 284 7.02 -13.12 -5.59
CA THR A 284 6.02 -12.25 -6.22
C THR A 284 6.63 -10.94 -6.68
N GLY A 285 5.97 -10.28 -7.66
CA GLY A 285 6.27 -8.93 -8.09
C GLY A 285 5.84 -7.87 -7.07
N ARG A 286 5.90 -6.61 -7.49
CA ARG A 286 5.47 -5.47 -6.66
C ARG A 286 4.54 -4.56 -7.47
N MET A 287 3.44 -4.16 -6.84
CA MET A 287 2.62 -3.04 -7.26
C MET A 287 3.27 -1.73 -6.83
N MET A 288 2.77 -0.62 -7.37
CA MET A 288 3.22 0.72 -6.98
C MET A 288 2.02 1.66 -6.82
N ALA A 289 2.05 2.48 -5.79
CA ALA A 289 1.23 3.69 -5.71
C ALA A 289 2.11 4.89 -6.02
N VAL A 290 1.61 5.81 -6.85
CA VAL A 290 2.29 7.06 -7.18
C VAL A 290 1.43 8.26 -6.88
N ILE A 291 2.11 9.37 -6.52
CA ILE A 291 1.47 10.67 -6.34
C ILE A 291 2.44 11.79 -6.75
N GLY A 292 1.90 12.85 -7.31
CA GLY A 292 2.71 14.01 -7.73
C GLY A 292 1.86 15.23 -8.05
N ILE A 293 2.52 16.37 -8.20
CA ILE A 293 1.93 17.68 -8.45
C ILE A 293 2.26 18.08 -9.88
N LYS A 294 1.24 18.43 -10.68
CA LYS A 294 1.45 18.92 -12.05
C LYS A 294 2.22 20.26 -12.05
N PRO A 295 3.19 20.43 -12.94
CA PRO A 295 3.75 21.75 -13.21
C PRO A 295 2.63 22.74 -13.62
N ARG A 296 2.86 24.01 -13.29
CA ARG A 296 1.95 25.09 -13.73
C ARG A 296 2.08 25.35 -15.22
#